data_276edd32aeed4860c6730cca7c12da7b
#
_entry.id   276edd32aeed4860c6730cca7c12da7b
#
_cell.length_a   1.000
_cell.length_b   1.000
_cell.length_c   1.000
_cell.angle_alpha   90.00
_cell.angle_beta   90.00
_cell.angle_gamma   90.00
#
_symmetry.space_group_name_H-M   'P 1'
#
loop_
_entity.id
_entity.type
_entity.pdbx_description
1 polymer ?
#
loop_
_entity_poly.entity_id
_entity_poly.type
_entity_poly.pdbx_seq_one_letter_code
_entity_poly.pdbx_strand_id
1 'polypeptide(L)'
;MDDVIVDADAELLARLRAGDEEAFMTLVDKYGPLMLRIALTHVRTRAVAEEVVQEAWLGVLQGLDRFEGRSSLKTWILRIVANRARTRGEREARSVPLSSLGPDAGEDEPAEDPDRFMPADHPMYPGGWSIPPHSWARMPEEKLLAAESLQQVRAAIAKLPPRQQEVIVLRDVEGWEPEEVSQALDVTPGNQRVLLHRARSKVRADLEHYFEGVEA
;
A
#
# COMPACT_ATOMS: atom_id res chain seq x y z
N MET A 1 -12.65 3.39 23.15
CA MET A 1 -12.36 4.28 21.99
C MET A 1 -12.96 3.72 20.71
N ASP A 2 -13.17 2.40 20.64
CA ASP A 2 -13.77 1.71 19.48
C ASP A 2 -15.27 2.00 19.30
N ASP A 3 -16.03 2.18 20.39
CA ASP A 3 -17.48 2.45 20.33
C ASP A 3 -17.84 3.81 19.67
N VAL A 4 -16.99 4.81 19.77
CA VAL A 4 -17.24 6.16 19.20
C VAL A 4 -17.00 6.16 17.67
N ILE A 5 -16.09 5.32 17.19
CA ILE A 5 -15.79 5.20 15.73
C ILE A 5 -16.90 4.45 15.02
N VAL A 6 -17.45 3.42 15.64
CA VAL A 6 -18.58 2.62 15.10
C VAL A 6 -19.84 3.49 14.96
N ASP A 7 -20.07 4.39 15.90
CA ASP A 7 -21.25 5.28 15.90
C ASP A 7 -21.14 6.36 14.78
N ALA A 8 -19.95 6.94 14.59
CA ALA A 8 -19.71 7.93 13.53
C ALA A 8 -19.81 7.33 12.12
N ASP A 9 -19.34 6.11 11.90
CA ASP A 9 -19.48 5.40 10.62
C ASP A 9 -20.95 5.02 10.36
N ALA A 10 -21.71 4.67 11.40
CA ALA A 10 -23.14 4.34 11.29
C ALA A 10 -24.00 5.56 10.89
N GLU A 11 -23.75 6.71 11.51
CA GLU A 11 -24.44 7.97 11.15
C GLU A 11 -24.10 8.39 9.71
N LEU A 12 -22.82 8.36 9.35
CA LEU A 12 -22.38 8.68 8.00
C LEU A 12 -23.01 7.74 6.96
N LEU A 13 -23.06 6.44 7.25
CA LEU A 13 -23.69 5.45 6.39
C LEU A 13 -25.18 5.70 6.20
N ALA A 14 -25.90 6.11 7.27
CA ALA A 14 -27.31 6.45 7.19
C ALA A 14 -27.55 7.68 6.28
N ARG A 15 -26.74 8.72 6.41
CA ARG A 15 -26.78 9.91 5.55
C ARG A 15 -26.51 9.55 4.08
N LEU A 16 -25.48 8.72 3.83
CA LEU A 16 -25.14 8.26 2.48
C LEU A 16 -26.30 7.46 1.84
N ARG A 17 -26.93 6.56 2.58
CA ARG A 17 -28.11 5.80 2.11
C ARG A 17 -29.33 6.69 1.84
N ALA A 18 -29.43 7.80 2.56
CA ALA A 18 -30.46 8.81 2.30
C ALA A 18 -30.18 9.68 1.06
N GLY A 19 -29.04 9.49 0.39
CA GLY A 19 -28.63 10.27 -0.78
C GLY A 19 -28.06 11.65 -0.44
N ASP A 20 -27.51 11.83 0.76
CA ASP A 20 -26.90 13.07 1.20
C ASP A 20 -25.60 13.34 0.42
N GLU A 21 -25.66 14.31 -0.50
CA GLU A 21 -24.53 14.68 -1.37
C GLU A 21 -23.34 15.24 -0.57
N GLU A 22 -23.60 16.00 0.51
CA GLU A 22 -22.54 16.57 1.33
C GLU A 22 -21.77 15.48 2.08
N ALA A 23 -22.48 14.46 2.60
CA ALA A 23 -21.88 13.29 3.20
C ALA A 23 -21.00 12.53 2.19
N PHE A 24 -21.46 12.40 0.93
CA PHE A 24 -20.67 11.77 -0.12
C PHE A 24 -19.43 12.58 -0.50
N MET A 25 -19.56 13.91 -0.66
CA MET A 25 -18.42 14.77 -0.94
C MET A 25 -17.36 14.70 0.16
N THR A 26 -17.79 14.63 1.42
CA THR A 26 -16.88 14.44 2.58
C THR A 26 -16.07 13.13 2.44
N LEU A 27 -16.69 12.04 1.98
CA LEU A 27 -15.98 10.80 1.71
C LEU A 27 -14.99 10.93 0.55
N VAL A 28 -15.40 11.59 -0.53
CA VAL A 28 -14.56 11.80 -1.71
C VAL A 28 -13.31 12.59 -1.33
N ASP A 29 -13.45 13.67 -0.58
CA ASP A 29 -12.34 14.49 -0.12
C ASP A 29 -11.40 13.71 0.81
N LYS A 30 -11.96 12.91 1.72
CA LYS A 30 -11.22 12.15 2.72
C LYS A 30 -10.45 10.97 2.09
N TYR A 31 -11.08 10.19 1.23
CA TYR A 31 -10.51 8.93 0.73
C TYR A 31 -10.01 9.00 -0.72
N GLY A 32 -10.44 9.99 -1.51
CA GLY A 32 -10.04 10.14 -2.91
C GLY A 32 -8.54 10.16 -3.13
N PRO A 33 -7.75 10.95 -2.37
CA PRO A 33 -6.28 10.95 -2.52
C PRO A 33 -5.63 9.59 -2.27
N LEU A 34 -6.13 8.83 -1.28
CA LEU A 34 -5.61 7.49 -0.98
C LEU A 34 -6.05 6.48 -2.05
N MET A 35 -7.31 6.54 -2.50
CA MET A 35 -7.80 5.70 -3.60
C MET A 35 -6.98 5.90 -4.88
N LEU A 36 -6.65 7.15 -5.21
CA LEU A 36 -5.81 7.47 -6.37
C LEU A 36 -4.39 6.88 -6.21
N ARG A 37 -3.82 6.97 -5.01
CA ARG A 37 -2.51 6.39 -4.69
C ARG A 37 -2.50 4.88 -4.88
N ILE A 38 -3.52 4.18 -4.38
CA ILE A 38 -3.68 2.74 -4.56
C ILE A 38 -3.91 2.39 -6.04
N ALA A 39 -4.72 3.14 -6.76
CA ALA A 39 -4.91 2.91 -8.20
C ALA A 39 -3.60 3.02 -8.98
N LEU A 40 -2.78 4.03 -8.69
CA LEU A 40 -1.48 4.26 -9.34
C LEU A 40 -0.44 3.14 -9.09
N THR A 41 -0.63 2.27 -8.11
CA THR A 41 0.26 1.09 -7.93
C THR A 41 0.04 0.03 -9.00
N HIS A 42 -1.10 0.03 -9.68
CA HIS A 42 -1.47 -1.01 -10.65
C HIS A 42 -1.53 -0.53 -12.10
N VAL A 43 -1.78 0.77 -12.33
CA VAL A 43 -1.95 1.33 -13.67
C VAL A 43 -0.85 2.34 -14.00
N ARG A 44 -0.55 2.50 -15.29
CA ARG A 44 0.64 3.23 -15.74
C ARG A 44 0.45 4.75 -15.78
N THR A 45 -0.78 5.23 -15.92
CA THR A 45 -1.04 6.65 -16.10
C THR A 45 -2.03 7.18 -15.08
N ARG A 46 -1.86 8.45 -14.71
CA ARG A 46 -2.77 9.13 -13.80
C ARG A 46 -4.20 9.18 -14.33
N ALA A 47 -4.37 9.39 -15.63
CA ALA A 47 -5.70 9.42 -16.24
C ALA A 47 -6.46 8.12 -16.04
N VAL A 48 -5.80 6.97 -16.27
CA VAL A 48 -6.40 5.64 -16.02
C VAL A 48 -6.65 5.41 -14.53
N ALA A 49 -5.78 5.88 -13.65
CA ALA A 49 -6.01 5.78 -12.21
C ALA A 49 -7.25 6.58 -11.77
N GLU A 50 -7.45 7.78 -12.33
CA GLU A 50 -8.63 8.61 -12.08
C GLU A 50 -9.92 7.93 -12.59
N GLU A 51 -9.89 7.29 -13.77
CA GLU A 51 -11.00 6.46 -14.25
C GLU A 51 -11.33 5.31 -13.27
N VAL A 52 -10.32 4.59 -12.80
CA VAL A 52 -10.48 3.51 -11.82
C VAL A 52 -11.12 4.02 -10.52
N VAL A 53 -10.69 5.19 -10.04
CA VAL A 53 -11.26 5.81 -8.84
C VAL A 53 -12.71 6.21 -9.06
N GLN A 54 -13.06 6.79 -10.22
CA GLN A 54 -14.46 7.12 -10.56
C GLN A 54 -15.32 5.86 -10.60
N GLU A 55 -14.87 4.80 -11.28
CA GLU A 55 -15.56 3.52 -11.28
C GLU A 55 -15.71 2.94 -9.86
N ALA A 56 -14.67 3.07 -9.02
CA ALA A 56 -14.73 2.61 -7.65
C ALA A 56 -15.80 3.36 -6.84
N TRP A 57 -15.92 4.68 -7.00
CA TRP A 57 -16.98 5.47 -6.39
C TRP A 57 -18.38 5.04 -6.84
N LEU A 58 -18.57 4.75 -8.13
CA LEU A 58 -19.83 4.16 -8.61
C LEU A 58 -20.11 2.82 -7.94
N GLY A 59 -19.08 1.98 -7.75
CA GLY A 59 -19.22 0.72 -7.03
C GLY A 59 -19.55 0.91 -5.54
N VAL A 60 -19.01 1.94 -4.91
CA VAL A 60 -19.36 2.32 -3.53
C VAL A 60 -20.83 2.69 -3.44
N LEU A 61 -21.31 3.61 -4.28
CA LEU A 61 -22.72 4.05 -4.30
C LEU A 61 -23.68 2.88 -4.52
N GLN A 62 -23.40 2.00 -5.49
CA GLN A 62 -24.21 0.83 -5.79
C GLN A 62 -24.20 -0.25 -4.68
N GLY A 63 -23.14 -0.26 -3.88
CA GLY A 63 -22.94 -1.23 -2.82
C GLY A 63 -23.41 -0.79 -1.43
N LEU A 64 -23.72 0.50 -1.23
CA LEU A 64 -24.07 1.07 0.08
C LEU A 64 -25.20 0.35 0.78
N ASP A 65 -26.27 -0.01 0.04
CA ASP A 65 -27.43 -0.71 0.60
C ASP A 65 -27.09 -2.13 1.07
N ARG A 66 -26.06 -2.74 0.46
CA ARG A 66 -25.61 -4.11 0.78
C ARG A 66 -24.44 -4.14 1.77
N PHE A 67 -23.94 -2.98 2.17
CA PHE A 67 -22.87 -2.91 3.15
C PHE A 67 -23.38 -3.29 4.53
N GLU A 68 -22.90 -4.42 5.06
CA GLU A 68 -23.35 -5.04 6.31
C GLU A 68 -22.51 -4.64 7.54
N GLY A 69 -21.50 -3.78 7.39
CA GLY A 69 -20.66 -3.35 8.51
C GLY A 69 -19.70 -4.43 9.05
N ARG A 70 -19.38 -5.48 8.26
CA ARG A 70 -18.41 -6.52 8.65
C ARG A 70 -16.96 -6.03 8.68
N SER A 71 -16.71 -4.84 8.16
CA SER A 71 -15.46 -4.10 8.23
C SER A 71 -15.78 -2.61 8.37
N SER A 72 -14.78 -1.75 8.67
CA SER A 72 -14.99 -0.31 8.59
C SER A 72 -15.37 0.13 7.18
N LEU A 73 -16.11 1.24 7.06
CA LEU A 73 -16.46 1.84 5.77
C LEU A 73 -15.20 2.17 4.96
N LYS A 74 -14.16 2.67 5.62
CA LYS A 74 -12.83 2.91 5.07
C LYS A 74 -12.24 1.67 4.40
N THR A 75 -12.18 0.55 5.12
CA THR A 75 -11.64 -0.73 4.62
C THR A 75 -12.42 -1.25 3.42
N TRP A 76 -13.75 -1.15 3.47
CA TRP A 76 -14.62 -1.58 2.39
C TRP A 76 -14.43 -0.76 1.11
N ILE A 77 -14.38 0.57 1.21
CA ILE A 77 -14.09 1.48 0.07
C ILE A 77 -12.75 1.12 -0.58
N LEU A 78 -11.70 0.96 0.24
CA LEU A 78 -10.37 0.65 -0.30
C LEU A 78 -10.27 -0.74 -0.92
N ARG A 79 -11.00 -1.71 -0.41
CA ARG A 79 -11.13 -3.03 -1.07
C ARG A 79 -11.73 -2.90 -2.47
N ILE A 80 -12.72 -2.04 -2.65
CA ILE A 80 -13.34 -1.81 -3.97
C ILE A 80 -12.31 -1.23 -4.94
N VAL A 81 -11.58 -0.16 -4.58
CA VAL A 81 -10.61 0.45 -5.48
C VAL A 81 -9.42 -0.47 -5.76
N ALA A 82 -8.88 -1.18 -4.77
CA ALA A 82 -7.76 -2.10 -4.95
C ALA A 82 -8.11 -3.23 -5.93
N ASN A 83 -9.32 -3.81 -5.82
CA ASN A 83 -9.78 -4.85 -6.74
C ASN A 83 -9.97 -4.32 -8.17
N ARG A 84 -10.53 -3.11 -8.34
CA ARG A 84 -10.70 -2.49 -9.67
C ARG A 84 -9.36 -2.14 -10.29
N ALA A 85 -8.46 -1.55 -9.53
CA ALA A 85 -7.12 -1.18 -9.98
C ALA A 85 -6.34 -2.40 -10.47
N ARG A 86 -6.35 -3.49 -9.69
CA ARG A 86 -5.72 -4.75 -10.07
C ARG A 86 -6.28 -5.30 -11.37
N THR A 87 -7.61 -5.40 -11.48
CA THR A 87 -8.27 -5.88 -12.71
C THR A 87 -7.92 -5.02 -13.90
N ARG A 88 -7.85 -3.69 -13.74
CA ARG A 88 -7.45 -2.77 -14.82
C ARG A 88 -5.99 -2.95 -15.21
N GLY A 89 -5.07 -3.03 -14.24
CA GLY A 89 -3.64 -3.26 -14.48
C GLY A 89 -3.36 -4.58 -15.19
N GLU A 90 -4.03 -5.66 -14.79
CA GLU A 90 -3.94 -6.96 -15.48
C GLU A 90 -4.45 -6.90 -16.93
N ARG A 91 -5.49 -6.13 -17.22
CA ARG A 91 -5.98 -5.92 -18.59
C ARG A 91 -5.00 -5.11 -19.41
N GLU A 92 -4.41 -4.05 -18.85
CA GLU A 92 -3.38 -3.25 -19.52
C GLU A 92 -2.13 -4.07 -19.81
N ALA A 93 -1.67 -4.90 -18.87
CA ALA A 93 -0.53 -5.79 -19.07
C ALA A 93 -0.76 -6.77 -20.22
N ARG A 94 -1.97 -7.33 -20.36
CA ARG A 94 -2.34 -8.23 -21.47
C ARG A 94 -2.45 -7.53 -22.83
N SER A 95 -2.74 -6.24 -22.87
CA SER A 95 -2.84 -5.47 -24.12
C SER A 95 -1.50 -4.93 -24.63
N VAL A 96 -0.41 -5.09 -23.87
CA VAL A 96 0.94 -4.72 -24.29
C VAL A 96 1.57 -5.89 -25.07
N PRO A 97 2.14 -5.67 -26.27
CA PRO A 97 2.84 -6.72 -27.02
C PRO A 97 3.95 -7.36 -26.19
N LEU A 98 4.07 -8.68 -26.21
CA LEU A 98 5.05 -9.47 -25.45
C LEU A 98 6.51 -8.99 -25.67
N SER A 99 6.80 -8.35 -26.80
CA SER A 99 8.12 -7.81 -27.15
C SER A 99 8.53 -6.57 -26.35
N SER A 100 7.61 -5.94 -25.62
CA SER A 100 7.88 -4.74 -24.78
C SER A 100 7.94 -5.05 -23.29
N LEU A 101 7.70 -6.31 -22.91
CA LEU A 101 7.89 -6.78 -21.54
C LEU A 101 9.37 -7.16 -21.40
N GLY A 102 10.16 -6.30 -20.75
CA GLY A 102 11.45 -6.71 -20.20
C GLY A 102 11.25 -7.90 -19.24
N PRO A 103 12.31 -8.63 -18.87
CA PRO A 103 12.19 -9.74 -17.95
C PRO A 103 11.51 -9.23 -16.68
N ASP A 104 10.29 -9.73 -16.41
CA ASP A 104 9.62 -9.53 -15.14
C ASP A 104 10.58 -10.01 -14.07
N ALA A 105 11.03 -9.10 -13.22
CA ALA A 105 11.67 -9.47 -11.97
C ALA A 105 10.60 -10.24 -11.20
N GLY A 106 10.73 -11.57 -11.18
CA GLY A 106 9.76 -12.46 -10.58
C GLY A 106 9.49 -12.05 -9.14
N GLU A 107 8.26 -12.16 -8.71
CA GLU A 107 7.84 -11.88 -7.33
C GLU A 107 8.64 -12.66 -6.27
N ASP A 108 9.44 -13.64 -6.71
CA ASP A 108 10.22 -14.59 -5.90
C ASP A 108 11.72 -14.25 -5.79
N GLU A 109 12.23 -13.19 -6.44
CA GLU A 109 13.64 -12.82 -6.19
C GLU A 109 13.81 -12.32 -4.75
N PRO A 110 14.75 -12.91 -3.96
CA PRO A 110 15.03 -12.44 -2.62
C PRO A 110 15.46 -10.97 -2.69
N ALA A 111 14.77 -10.11 -1.93
CA ALA A 111 15.00 -8.66 -1.91
C ALA A 111 16.37 -8.29 -1.35
N GLU A 112 17.01 -9.21 -0.63
CA GLU A 112 18.33 -9.10 -0.04
C GLU A 112 19.00 -10.49 -0.02
N ASP A 113 20.33 -10.50 0.05
CA ASP A 113 21.14 -11.70 0.18
C ASP A 113 20.60 -12.56 1.36
N PRO A 114 20.22 -13.81 1.11
CA PRO A 114 19.73 -14.71 2.16
C PRO A 114 20.70 -14.86 3.33
N ASP A 115 22.01 -14.70 3.10
CA ASP A 115 23.06 -14.80 4.13
C ASP A 115 23.04 -13.64 5.13
N ARG A 116 22.27 -12.57 4.86
CA ARG A 116 22.04 -11.46 5.81
C ARG A 116 21.01 -11.81 6.89
N PHE A 117 20.33 -12.95 6.78
CA PHE A 117 19.31 -13.38 7.74
C PHE A 117 19.74 -14.64 8.50
N MET A 118 19.38 -14.68 9.77
CA MET A 118 19.49 -15.92 10.55
C MET A 118 18.52 -16.97 10.00
N PRO A 119 18.90 -18.26 9.99
CA PRO A 119 18.01 -19.33 9.57
C PRO A 119 16.67 -19.28 10.32
N ALA A 120 15.59 -19.74 9.65
CA ALA A 120 14.25 -19.75 10.23
C ALA A 120 14.13 -20.60 11.50
N ASP A 121 15.07 -21.53 11.73
CA ASP A 121 15.19 -22.40 12.90
C ASP A 121 16.17 -21.90 13.96
N HIS A 122 16.70 -20.68 13.81
CA HIS A 122 17.65 -20.12 14.79
C HIS A 122 16.99 -19.96 16.16
N PRO A 123 17.58 -20.53 17.26
CA PRO A 123 16.92 -20.70 18.54
C PRO A 123 16.55 -19.39 19.26
N MET A 124 17.22 -18.28 18.95
CA MET A 124 17.02 -17.02 19.66
C MET A 124 16.42 -15.91 18.76
N TYR A 125 16.68 -15.93 17.47
CA TYR A 125 16.22 -14.92 16.51
C TYR A 125 15.86 -15.56 15.15
N PRO A 126 14.79 -16.37 15.06
CA PRO A 126 14.41 -17.00 13.80
C PRO A 126 14.06 -15.95 12.73
N GLY A 127 14.80 -15.96 11.61
CA GLY A 127 14.64 -14.98 10.53
C GLY A 127 15.07 -13.56 10.88
N GLY A 128 15.80 -13.37 11.99
CA GLY A 128 16.40 -12.09 12.37
C GLY A 128 17.63 -11.76 11.51
N TRP A 129 18.10 -10.52 11.61
CA TRP A 129 19.30 -10.07 10.89
C TRP A 129 20.57 -10.73 11.44
N SER A 130 21.34 -11.41 10.59
CA SER A 130 22.71 -11.88 10.92
C SER A 130 23.71 -10.73 10.88
N ILE A 131 23.53 -9.79 9.94
CA ILE A 131 24.26 -8.53 9.84
C ILE A 131 23.20 -7.43 9.88
N PRO A 132 23.01 -6.75 11.04
CA PRO A 132 22.05 -5.66 11.11
C PRO A 132 22.49 -4.54 10.15
N PRO A 133 21.53 -3.93 9.42
CA PRO A 133 21.82 -2.77 8.58
C PRO A 133 22.43 -1.64 9.42
N HIS A 134 23.22 -0.78 8.78
CA HIS A 134 23.82 0.38 9.44
C HIS A 134 22.78 1.15 10.24
N SER A 135 23.06 1.40 11.51
CA SER A 135 22.12 2.06 12.40
C SER A 135 21.84 3.50 11.92
N TRP A 136 20.61 3.78 11.59
CA TRP A 136 20.13 5.12 11.24
C TRP A 136 20.23 6.12 12.42
N ALA A 137 20.54 5.63 13.63
CA ALA A 137 20.79 6.45 14.82
C ALA A 137 21.99 7.40 14.68
N ARG A 138 22.84 7.23 13.66
CA ARG A 138 23.93 8.16 13.34
C ARG A 138 23.59 9.20 12.29
N MET A 139 22.41 9.12 11.67
CA MET A 139 22.00 10.11 10.68
C MET A 139 21.37 11.31 11.41
N PRO A 140 21.87 12.54 11.19
CA PRO A 140 21.24 13.72 11.78
C PRO A 140 19.75 13.77 11.40
N GLU A 141 18.90 14.04 12.39
CA GLU A 141 17.44 14.11 12.22
C GLU A 141 17.07 15.12 11.11
N GLU A 142 17.85 16.17 10.92
CA GLU A 142 17.74 17.16 9.86
C GLU A 142 17.90 16.58 8.43
N LYS A 143 18.73 15.54 8.25
CA LYS A 143 18.89 14.86 6.93
C LYS A 143 17.71 13.92 6.63
N LEU A 144 17.11 13.31 7.64
CA LEU A 144 15.92 12.46 7.49
C LEU A 144 14.65 13.27 7.19
N LEU A 145 14.58 14.50 7.70
CA LEU A 145 13.44 15.42 7.52
C LEU A 145 13.56 16.28 6.25
N ALA A 146 14.69 16.25 5.55
CA ALA A 146 14.82 17.01 4.31
C ALA A 146 13.81 16.53 3.26
N ALA A 147 13.19 17.47 2.53
CA ALA A 147 12.23 17.17 1.46
C ALA A 147 12.80 16.20 0.42
N GLU A 148 14.11 16.22 0.24
CA GLU A 148 14.88 15.32 -0.62
C GLU A 148 14.82 13.86 -0.14
N SER A 149 14.99 13.59 1.16
CA SER A 149 14.88 12.24 1.72
C SER A 149 13.47 11.66 1.55
N LEU A 150 12.43 12.47 1.72
CA LEU A 150 11.05 12.06 1.46
C LEU A 150 10.80 11.74 -0.03
N GLN A 151 11.45 12.48 -0.92
CA GLN A 151 11.38 12.20 -2.36
C GLN A 151 12.05 10.87 -2.70
N GLN A 152 13.20 10.56 -2.10
CA GLN A 152 13.89 9.29 -2.28
C GLN A 152 13.08 8.11 -1.74
N VAL A 153 12.49 8.23 -0.55
CA VAL A 153 11.58 7.21 0.00
C VAL A 153 10.41 6.94 -0.95
N ARG A 154 9.77 7.99 -1.49
CA ARG A 154 8.68 7.84 -2.46
C ARG A 154 9.15 7.17 -3.75
N ALA A 155 10.33 7.53 -4.24
CA ALA A 155 10.92 6.92 -5.43
C ALA A 155 11.25 5.44 -5.21
N ALA A 156 11.78 5.07 -4.03
CA ALA A 156 12.04 3.69 -3.65
C ALA A 156 10.74 2.87 -3.57
N ILE A 157 9.70 3.41 -2.92
CA ILE A 157 8.39 2.76 -2.87
C ILE A 157 7.81 2.55 -4.29
N ALA A 158 7.96 3.53 -5.19
CA ALA A 158 7.44 3.45 -6.55
C ALA A 158 8.11 2.34 -7.41
N LYS A 159 9.30 1.87 -7.04
CA LYS A 159 9.99 0.75 -7.71
C LYS A 159 9.52 -0.62 -7.24
N LEU A 160 8.78 -0.71 -6.14
CA LEU A 160 8.31 -1.99 -5.60
C LEU A 160 7.25 -2.63 -6.50
N PRO A 161 7.13 -3.97 -6.48
CA PRO A 161 5.99 -4.65 -7.07
C PRO A 161 4.66 -4.14 -6.48
N PRO A 162 3.56 -4.09 -7.27
CA PRO A 162 2.30 -3.47 -6.86
C PRO A 162 1.78 -3.91 -5.49
N ARG A 163 1.82 -5.21 -5.19
CA ARG A 163 1.37 -5.75 -3.90
C ARG A 163 2.21 -5.29 -2.72
N GLN A 164 3.51 -5.15 -2.91
CA GLN A 164 4.41 -4.62 -1.89
C GLN A 164 4.19 -3.12 -1.68
N GLN A 165 3.93 -2.37 -2.76
CA GLN A 165 3.57 -0.95 -2.67
C GLN A 165 2.27 -0.74 -1.89
N GLU A 166 1.19 -1.49 -2.19
CA GLU A 166 -0.08 -1.40 -1.47
C GLU A 166 0.12 -1.59 0.03
N VAL A 167 0.82 -2.68 0.41
CA VAL A 167 1.00 -3.01 1.82
C VAL A 167 1.83 -1.96 2.56
N ILE A 168 2.97 -1.51 2.01
CA ILE A 168 3.83 -0.52 2.68
C ILE A 168 3.16 0.85 2.76
N VAL A 169 2.41 1.26 1.73
CA VAL A 169 1.65 2.51 1.75
C VAL A 169 0.59 2.48 2.86
N LEU A 170 -0.21 1.43 2.94
CA LEU A 170 -1.26 1.35 3.95
C LEU A 170 -0.69 1.22 5.37
N ARG A 171 0.36 0.41 5.56
CA ARG A 171 0.95 0.16 6.88
C ARG A 171 1.83 1.30 7.40
N ASP A 172 2.77 1.76 6.57
CA ASP A 172 3.86 2.63 7.01
C ASP A 172 3.62 4.11 6.68
N VAL A 173 2.87 4.40 5.61
CA VAL A 173 2.53 5.78 5.24
C VAL A 173 1.20 6.22 5.85
N GLU A 174 0.18 5.37 5.80
CA GLU A 174 -1.17 5.68 6.27
C GLU A 174 -1.45 5.19 7.71
N GLY A 175 -0.56 4.38 8.29
CA GLY A 175 -0.65 3.92 9.69
C GLY A 175 -1.81 2.96 9.98
N TRP A 176 -2.25 2.17 9.00
CA TRP A 176 -3.36 1.23 9.16
C TRP A 176 -2.97 0.01 10.00
N GLU A 177 -3.95 -0.55 10.71
CA GLU A 177 -3.74 -1.79 11.46
C GLU A 177 -3.57 -3.00 10.53
N PRO A 178 -2.82 -4.05 10.93
CA PRO A 178 -2.56 -5.23 10.11
C PRO A 178 -3.83 -5.91 9.61
N GLU A 179 -4.85 -6.00 10.45
CA GLU A 179 -6.14 -6.60 10.16
C GLU A 179 -6.90 -5.81 9.09
N GLU A 180 -6.91 -4.48 9.19
CA GLU A 180 -7.53 -3.60 8.19
C GLU A 180 -6.89 -3.76 6.82
N VAL A 181 -5.54 -3.79 6.76
CA VAL A 181 -4.80 -3.98 5.51
C VAL A 181 -5.08 -5.36 4.91
N SER A 182 -5.08 -6.41 5.72
CA SER A 182 -5.38 -7.77 5.27
C SER A 182 -6.78 -7.86 4.66
N GLN A 183 -7.78 -7.21 5.27
CA GLN A 183 -9.15 -7.16 4.77
C GLN A 183 -9.28 -6.30 3.50
N ALA A 184 -8.62 -5.13 3.45
CA ALA A 184 -8.68 -4.22 2.31
C ALA A 184 -8.03 -4.83 1.05
N LEU A 185 -6.90 -5.51 1.21
CA LEU A 185 -6.14 -6.09 0.10
C LEU A 185 -6.53 -7.54 -0.23
N ASP A 186 -7.42 -8.14 0.56
CA ASP A 186 -7.83 -9.54 0.43
C ASP A 186 -6.65 -10.51 0.47
N VAL A 187 -5.80 -10.35 1.50
CA VAL A 187 -4.63 -11.20 1.77
C VAL A 187 -4.70 -11.79 3.17
N THR A 188 -4.06 -12.94 3.36
CA THR A 188 -3.94 -13.51 4.70
C THR A 188 -3.00 -12.68 5.58
N PRO A 189 -3.17 -12.65 6.92
CA PRO A 189 -2.26 -11.95 7.82
C PRO A 189 -0.79 -12.41 7.68
N GLY A 190 -0.55 -13.68 7.38
CA GLY A 190 0.78 -14.22 7.12
C GLY A 190 1.40 -13.62 5.85
N ASN A 191 0.64 -13.63 4.75
CA ASN A 191 1.09 -13.05 3.48
C ASN A 191 1.31 -11.52 3.58
N GLN A 192 0.42 -10.81 4.30
CA GLN A 192 0.58 -9.37 4.55
C GLN A 192 1.92 -9.08 5.26
N ARG A 193 2.32 -9.87 6.27
CA ARG A 193 3.61 -9.72 6.96
C ARG A 193 4.79 -9.97 6.01
N VAL A 194 4.73 -10.99 5.18
CA VAL A 194 5.78 -11.32 4.20
C VAL A 194 5.93 -10.19 3.17
N LEU A 195 4.81 -9.69 2.62
CA LEU A 195 4.82 -8.57 1.67
C LEU A 195 5.40 -7.31 2.28
N LEU A 196 5.01 -6.96 3.52
CA LEU A 196 5.53 -5.80 4.22
C LEU A 196 7.03 -5.93 4.51
N HIS A 197 7.47 -7.11 4.96
CA HIS A 197 8.88 -7.37 5.21
C HIS A 197 9.71 -7.19 3.93
N ARG A 198 9.29 -7.82 2.82
CA ARG A 198 9.96 -7.67 1.52
C ARG A 198 9.96 -6.23 1.03
N ALA A 199 8.85 -5.50 1.19
CA ALA A 199 8.76 -4.10 0.82
C ALA A 199 9.76 -3.23 1.60
N ARG A 200 9.80 -3.38 2.93
CA ARG A 200 10.72 -2.64 3.80
C ARG A 200 12.18 -2.94 3.48
N SER A 201 12.51 -4.21 3.21
CA SER A 201 13.87 -4.63 2.85
C SER A 201 14.31 -3.96 1.54
N LYS A 202 13.48 -3.99 0.49
CA LYS A 202 13.80 -3.35 -0.79
C LYS A 202 13.95 -1.83 -0.68
N VAL A 203 13.03 -1.16 0.02
CA VAL A 203 13.12 0.29 0.24
C VAL A 203 14.40 0.64 1.00
N ARG A 204 14.76 -0.16 2.02
CA ARG A 204 15.98 0.05 2.78
C ARG A 204 17.22 -0.09 1.91
N ALA A 205 17.33 -1.15 1.12
CA ALA A 205 18.47 -1.37 0.22
C ALA A 205 18.64 -0.20 -0.78
N ASP A 206 17.54 0.29 -1.33
CA ASP A 206 17.55 1.42 -2.27
C ASP A 206 18.02 2.72 -1.59
N LEU A 207 17.62 2.95 -0.34
CA LEU A 207 18.03 4.11 0.45
C LEU A 207 19.47 4.01 0.95
N GLU A 208 19.94 2.84 1.38
CA GLU A 208 21.34 2.60 1.76
C GLU A 208 22.26 2.96 0.59
N HIS A 209 21.95 2.47 -0.60
CA HIS A 209 22.72 2.77 -1.81
C HIS A 209 22.74 4.28 -2.16
N TYR A 210 21.62 4.98 -1.97
CA TYR A 210 21.54 6.42 -2.16
C TYR A 210 22.44 7.18 -1.18
N PHE A 211 22.41 6.83 0.11
CA PHE A 211 23.17 7.53 1.14
C PHE A 211 24.68 7.25 1.08
N GLU A 212 25.08 6.04 0.70
CA GLU A 212 26.50 5.71 0.44
C GLU A 212 27.07 6.54 -0.72
N GLY A 213 26.30 6.78 -1.77
CA GLY A 213 26.68 7.63 -2.90
C GLY A 213 26.78 9.13 -2.58
N VAL A 214 26.16 9.59 -1.48
CA VAL A 214 26.22 11.00 -1.04
C VAL A 214 27.43 11.26 -0.13
N GLU A 215 28.02 10.21 0.49
CA GLU A 215 29.20 10.32 1.36
C GLU A 215 30.52 10.16 0.60
N ALA A 216 30.51 9.82 -0.69
CA ALA A 216 31.66 9.68 -1.57
C ALA A 216 31.88 10.93 -2.42
#